data_05f584ba65d5478a04a3445fd5b785a1
#
_entry.id   05f584ba65d5478a04a3445fd5b785a1
#
_cell.length_a   1.000
_cell.length_b   1.000
_cell.length_c   1.000
_cell.angle_alpha   90.00
_cell.angle_beta   90.00
_cell.angle_gamma   90.00
#
_symmetry.space_group_name_H-M   'P 1'
#
loop_
_entity.id
_entity.type
_entity.pdbx_description
1 polymer ?
#
loop_
_entity_poly.entity_id
_entity_poly.type
_entity_poly.pdbx_seq_one_letter_code
_entity_poly.pdbx_strand_id
1 'polypeptide(L)'
;PTGAPYDGAGFLKLLDPELVAVLGAVDKQVARNTVTDGGGQDLFSDKVFLLSRVEVYGGAVGETSGEAPYPYYESLAPSPTGTALDGRIKYLGASVRYWRLRSPSLTGAGSPRSVGSNGSLGSSPASGSVGVAPAVVIV
;
A
#
# COMPACT_ATOMS: atom_id res chain seq x y z
N PRO A 1 8.12 -16.95 -0.91
CA PRO A 1 8.85 -16.41 -2.04
C PRO A 1 9.87 -15.42 -1.48
N THR A 2 11.13 -15.73 -1.62
CA THR A 2 12.20 -14.78 -1.38
C THR A 2 11.98 -13.61 -2.30
N GLY A 3 11.93 -12.38 -1.76
CA GLY A 3 11.74 -11.17 -2.54
C GLY A 3 12.66 -11.15 -3.76
N ALA A 4 12.16 -10.65 -4.87
CA ALA A 4 12.98 -10.52 -6.07
C ALA A 4 14.21 -9.68 -5.73
N PRO A 5 15.41 -10.07 -6.17
CA PRO A 5 16.59 -9.28 -5.90
C PRO A 5 16.43 -7.87 -6.45
N TYR A 6 16.81 -6.85 -5.69
CA TYR A 6 16.70 -5.44 -6.07
C TYR A 6 17.48 -5.06 -7.33
N ASP A 7 18.39 -5.91 -7.77
CA ASP A 7 19.15 -5.77 -9.01
C ASP A 7 18.39 -6.22 -10.26
N GLY A 8 17.21 -6.85 -10.09
CA GLY A 8 16.34 -7.25 -11.18
C GLY A 8 15.71 -6.06 -11.93
N ALA A 9 15.05 -6.36 -13.04
CA ALA A 9 14.23 -5.38 -13.76
C ALA A 9 12.98 -5.08 -12.95
N GLY A 10 13.00 -4.05 -12.14
CA GLY A 10 11.91 -3.67 -11.26
C GLY A 10 11.80 -2.14 -11.12
N PHE A 11 10.91 -1.69 -10.25
CA PHE A 11 10.62 -0.28 -10.05
C PHE A 11 11.88 0.54 -9.68
N LEU A 12 12.79 -0.02 -8.88
CA LEU A 12 14.03 0.66 -8.49
C LEU A 12 14.91 1.06 -9.68
N LYS A 13 14.87 0.31 -10.79
CA LYS A 13 15.62 0.68 -12.01
C LYS A 13 15.07 1.90 -12.74
N LEU A 14 13.86 2.31 -12.41
CA LEU A 14 13.22 3.50 -12.98
C LEU A 14 13.55 4.76 -12.19
N LEU A 15 14.16 4.61 -11.01
CA LEU A 15 14.56 5.71 -10.15
C LEU A 15 15.99 6.15 -10.45
N ASP A 16 16.25 7.41 -10.15
CA ASP A 16 17.60 7.96 -10.21
C ASP A 16 18.55 7.17 -9.26
N PRO A 17 19.75 6.77 -9.69
CA PRO A 17 20.70 6.05 -8.86
C PRO A 17 21.07 6.79 -7.55
N GLU A 18 21.16 8.13 -7.57
CA GLU A 18 21.42 8.92 -6.38
C GLU A 18 20.28 8.81 -5.36
N LEU A 19 19.03 8.81 -5.85
CA LEU A 19 17.88 8.54 -5.01
C LEU A 19 17.94 7.12 -4.43
N VAL A 20 18.19 6.12 -5.24
CA VAL A 20 18.27 4.71 -4.79
C VAL A 20 19.34 4.52 -3.72
N ALA A 21 20.44 5.27 -3.79
CA ALA A 21 21.54 5.20 -2.82
C ALA A 21 21.14 5.64 -1.41
N VAL A 22 20.18 6.56 -1.28
CA VAL A 22 19.70 7.10 0.01
C VAL A 22 18.41 6.43 0.50
N LEU A 23 17.89 5.42 -0.21
CA LEU A 23 16.73 4.67 0.25
C LEU A 23 17.12 3.63 1.29
N GLY A 24 16.49 3.69 2.46
CA GLY A 24 16.56 2.68 3.51
C GLY A 24 15.60 1.51 3.26
N ALA A 25 16.04 0.31 3.60
CA ALA A 25 15.14 -0.84 3.68
C ALA A 25 14.28 -0.74 4.96
N VAL A 26 13.01 -1.08 4.86
CA VAL A 26 12.05 -1.05 5.97
C VAL A 26 11.30 -2.36 6.03
N ASP A 27 11.21 -2.91 7.23
CA ASP A 27 10.41 -4.11 7.47
C ASP A 27 8.92 -3.79 7.41
N LYS A 28 8.21 -4.50 6.57
CA LYS A 28 6.77 -4.36 6.35
C LYS A 28 6.03 -5.67 6.56
N GLN A 29 4.99 -5.62 7.34
CA GLN A 29 4.06 -6.73 7.47
C GLN A 29 3.11 -6.75 6.27
N VAL A 30 2.97 -7.93 5.66
CA VAL A 30 2.05 -8.16 4.55
C VAL A 30 1.08 -9.26 4.94
N ALA A 31 -0.19 -8.90 5.07
CA ALA A 31 -1.23 -9.87 5.36
C ALA A 31 -1.43 -10.80 4.16
N ARG A 32 -1.57 -12.10 4.42
CA ARG A 32 -1.99 -13.10 3.44
C ARG A 32 -3.51 -13.09 3.31
N ASN A 33 -3.99 -13.39 2.11
CA ASN A 33 -5.42 -13.52 1.86
C ASN A 33 -5.98 -14.71 2.67
N THR A 34 -7.09 -14.50 3.39
CA THR A 34 -7.70 -15.57 4.20
C THR A 34 -8.40 -16.62 3.35
N VAL A 35 -8.82 -16.27 2.14
CA VAL A 35 -9.55 -17.18 1.25
C VAL A 35 -8.61 -18.09 0.47
N THR A 36 -7.49 -17.53 -0.05
CA THR A 36 -6.57 -18.26 -0.94
C THR A 36 -5.33 -18.78 -0.24
N ASP A 37 -4.84 -18.05 0.79
CA ASP A 37 -3.51 -18.26 1.36
C ASP A 37 -3.55 -18.63 2.85
N GLY A 38 -4.74 -18.93 3.37
CA GLY A 38 -4.94 -19.36 4.76
C GLY A 38 -4.77 -18.26 5.82
N GLY A 39 -4.62 -17.00 5.40
CA GLY A 39 -4.41 -15.87 6.32
C GLY A 39 -3.02 -15.84 6.96
N GLY A 40 -2.88 -15.03 8.02
CA GLY A 40 -1.60 -14.78 8.66
C GLY A 40 -0.84 -13.62 8.02
N GLN A 41 0.44 -13.50 8.36
CA GLN A 41 1.27 -12.37 7.92
C GLN A 41 2.67 -12.85 7.57
N ASP A 42 3.27 -12.20 6.58
CA ASP A 42 4.67 -12.33 6.25
C ASP A 42 5.39 -10.99 6.52
N LEU A 43 6.66 -11.06 6.84
CA LEU A 43 7.54 -9.90 7.02
C LEU A 43 8.47 -9.81 5.82
N PHE A 44 8.50 -8.64 5.18
CA PHE A 44 9.38 -8.33 4.06
C PHE A 44 10.17 -7.06 4.36
N SER A 45 11.44 -7.06 3.95
CA SER A 45 12.30 -5.88 4.04
C SER A 45 12.48 -5.29 2.64
N ASP A 46 11.89 -4.12 2.43
CA ASP A 46 11.85 -3.48 1.11
C ASP A 46 12.28 -2.01 1.17
N LYS A 47 12.98 -1.54 0.13
CA LYS A 47 13.30 -0.11 -0.07
C LYS A 47 12.15 0.68 -0.65
N VAL A 48 11.28 0.01 -1.43
CA VAL A 48 10.09 0.61 -2.04
C VAL A 48 8.90 -0.30 -1.78
N PHE A 49 7.86 0.23 -1.19
CA PHE A 49 6.70 -0.55 -0.78
C PHE A 49 5.38 0.20 -1.07
N LEU A 50 4.29 -0.52 -1.08
CA LEU A 50 2.95 0.05 -1.05
C LEU A 50 2.51 0.23 0.40
N LEU A 51 1.73 1.26 0.66
CA LEU A 51 1.12 1.44 1.97
C LEU A 51 0.05 0.36 2.22
N SER A 52 -0.12 -0.04 3.48
CA SER A 52 -1.22 -0.90 3.88
C SER A 52 -2.50 -0.10 4.15
N ARG A 53 -3.61 -0.82 4.29
CA ARG A 53 -4.87 -0.24 4.73
C ARG A 53 -4.74 0.41 6.11
N VAL A 54 -4.03 -0.24 7.03
CA VAL A 54 -3.84 0.27 8.39
C VAL A 54 -3.03 1.56 8.40
N GLU A 55 -1.98 1.64 7.59
CA GLU A 55 -1.13 2.84 7.47
C GLU A 55 -1.89 4.05 6.90
N VAL A 56 -2.94 3.82 6.10
CA VAL A 56 -3.71 4.89 5.44
C VAL A 56 -5.01 5.24 6.17
N TYR A 57 -5.68 4.26 6.78
CA TYR A 57 -7.01 4.46 7.38
C TYR A 57 -7.07 4.16 8.88
N GLY A 58 -6.02 3.57 9.44
CA GLY A 58 -6.05 3.08 10.82
C GLY A 58 -6.96 1.86 11.00
N GLY A 59 -7.14 1.47 12.26
CA GLY A 59 -7.99 0.37 12.67
C GLY A 59 -7.35 -1.00 12.40
N ALA A 60 -7.37 -1.86 13.38
CA ALA A 60 -6.90 -3.24 13.29
C ALA A 60 -8.08 -4.15 12.94
N VAL A 61 -8.41 -4.30 11.68
CA VAL A 61 -9.40 -5.29 11.26
C VAL A 61 -8.69 -6.36 10.45
N GLY A 62 -8.03 -7.30 11.14
CA GLY A 62 -7.57 -8.57 10.54
C GLY A 62 -6.58 -8.50 9.39
N GLU A 63 -6.19 -7.31 8.95
CA GLU A 63 -5.39 -7.13 7.74
C GLU A 63 -3.89 -7.05 8.05
N THR A 64 -3.51 -6.43 9.18
CA THR A 64 -2.12 -6.48 9.70
C THR A 64 -2.11 -6.11 11.19
N SER A 65 -1.34 -6.82 12.01
CA SER A 65 -1.06 -6.44 13.39
C SER A 65 0.33 -5.79 13.47
N GLY A 66 0.47 -4.78 14.31
CA GLY A 66 1.76 -4.10 14.53
C GLY A 66 2.04 -2.92 13.60
N GLU A 67 1.18 -2.63 12.64
CA GLU A 67 1.23 -1.41 11.84
C GLU A 67 0.35 -0.31 12.47
N ALA A 68 0.77 0.93 12.29
CA ALA A 68 0.04 2.11 12.72
C ALA A 68 -0.14 3.07 11.54
N PRO A 69 -1.15 3.95 11.58
CA PRO A 69 -1.28 5.00 10.58
C PRO A 69 -0.03 5.89 10.58
N TYR A 70 0.39 6.31 9.41
CA TYR A 70 1.37 7.39 9.33
C TYR A 70 0.76 8.69 9.86
N PRO A 71 1.54 9.55 10.55
CA PRO A 71 1.04 10.78 11.17
C PRO A 71 0.23 11.66 10.22
N TYR A 72 0.61 11.73 8.95
CA TYR A 72 -0.15 12.43 7.92
C TYR A 72 -1.57 11.88 7.76
N TYR A 73 -1.73 10.56 7.70
CA TYR A 73 -3.05 9.94 7.54
C TYR A 73 -3.84 9.88 8.84
N GLU A 74 -3.16 9.82 9.98
CA GLU A 74 -3.79 9.90 11.30
C GLU A 74 -4.48 11.25 11.51
N SER A 75 -3.88 12.34 11.04
CA SER A 75 -4.47 13.69 11.08
C SER A 75 -5.71 13.86 10.20
N LEU A 76 -5.90 12.98 9.22
CA LEU A 76 -7.04 12.97 8.30
C LEU A 76 -8.14 12.09 8.89
N ALA A 77 -8.75 12.31 9.97
CA ALA A 77 -9.79 11.51 10.61
C ALA A 77 -9.88 10.01 10.19
N PRO A 78 -9.95 9.05 11.10
CA PRO A 78 -9.75 7.62 10.83
C PRO A 78 -10.88 6.93 10.05
N SER A 79 -11.84 7.67 9.52
CA SER A 79 -12.99 7.06 8.84
C SER A 79 -12.65 6.61 7.41
N PRO A 80 -12.98 5.38 7.02
CA PRO A 80 -12.89 4.93 5.63
C PRO A 80 -14.00 5.53 4.74
N THR A 81 -14.88 6.37 5.28
CA THR A 81 -16.00 7.00 4.61
C THR A 81 -16.17 8.45 5.06
N GLY A 82 -16.68 9.33 4.22
CA GLY A 82 -16.99 10.73 4.56
C GLY A 82 -16.08 11.74 3.85
N THR A 83 -16.27 13.03 4.15
CA THR A 83 -15.64 14.17 3.47
C THR A 83 -14.14 14.39 3.78
N ALA A 84 -13.59 13.74 4.80
CA ALA A 84 -12.17 13.85 5.16
C ALA A 84 -11.26 12.96 4.30
N LEU A 85 -11.66 12.63 3.07
CA LEU A 85 -10.96 11.70 2.21
C LEU A 85 -9.99 12.36 1.22
N ASP A 86 -10.07 13.69 1.07
CA ASP A 86 -9.33 14.43 0.04
C ASP A 86 -7.80 14.24 0.14
N GLY A 87 -7.26 14.15 1.34
CA GLY A 87 -5.84 13.90 1.57
C GLY A 87 -5.36 12.50 1.12
N ARG A 88 -6.28 11.60 0.80
CA ARG A 88 -5.97 10.24 0.29
C ARG A 88 -6.08 10.16 -1.24
N ILE A 89 -6.61 11.18 -1.89
CA ILE A 89 -6.75 11.24 -3.34
C ILE A 89 -5.35 11.37 -3.97
N LYS A 90 -5.09 10.58 -5.00
CA LYS A 90 -3.87 10.65 -5.79
C LYS A 90 -4.17 11.01 -7.24
N TYR A 91 -3.24 11.72 -7.84
CA TYR A 91 -3.35 12.20 -9.20
C TYR A 91 -2.24 11.61 -10.08
N LEU A 92 -2.56 11.33 -11.33
CA LEU A 92 -1.58 11.12 -12.38
C LEU A 92 -1.79 12.23 -13.43
N GLY A 93 -0.90 13.18 -13.47
CA GLY A 93 -1.12 14.45 -14.15
C GLY A 93 -2.31 15.18 -13.51
N ALA A 94 -3.29 15.62 -14.30
CA ALA A 94 -4.51 16.28 -13.83
C ALA A 94 -5.67 15.32 -13.49
N SER A 95 -5.46 14.01 -13.63
CA SER A 95 -6.54 13.03 -13.46
C SER A 95 -6.43 12.32 -12.12
N VAL A 96 -7.53 12.31 -11.36
CA VAL A 96 -7.67 11.48 -10.15
C VAL A 96 -7.55 10.02 -10.52
N ARG A 97 -6.84 9.24 -9.69
CA ARG A 97 -6.64 7.82 -9.93
C ARG A 97 -6.92 7.00 -8.68
N TYR A 98 -7.49 5.82 -8.88
CA TYR A 98 -7.44 4.75 -7.90
C TYR A 98 -5.98 4.36 -7.70
N TRP A 99 -5.59 4.05 -6.48
CA TRP A 99 -4.24 3.54 -6.20
C TRP A 99 -4.27 2.37 -5.23
N ARG A 100 -3.33 1.46 -5.44
CA ARG A 100 -3.31 0.17 -4.79
C ARG A 100 -2.64 0.24 -3.42
N LEU A 101 -3.19 -0.56 -2.49
CA LEU A 101 -2.58 -0.84 -1.18
C LEU A 101 -1.99 -2.26 -1.21
N ARG A 102 -1.05 -2.55 -0.29
CA ARG A 102 -0.49 -3.91 -0.16
C ARG A 102 -1.43 -4.88 0.56
N SER A 103 -2.42 -4.39 1.30
CA SER A 103 -3.37 -5.24 2.01
C SER A 103 -4.27 -6.01 1.06
N PRO A 104 -4.48 -7.32 1.28
CA PRO A 104 -5.48 -8.08 0.54
C PRO A 104 -6.90 -7.68 0.96
N SER A 105 -7.89 -8.06 0.17
CA SER A 105 -9.27 -8.08 0.65
C SER A 105 -9.47 -9.28 1.56
N LEU A 106 -10.19 -9.11 2.68
CA LEU A 106 -10.48 -10.21 3.62
C LEU A 106 -11.48 -11.23 3.05
N THR A 107 -12.34 -10.80 2.12
CA THR A 107 -13.48 -11.59 1.66
C THR A 107 -13.43 -11.98 0.19
N GLY A 108 -12.42 -11.48 -0.55
CA GLY A 108 -12.33 -11.69 -1.99
C GLY A 108 -10.96 -12.20 -2.41
N ALA A 109 -10.95 -13.35 -3.08
CA ALA A 109 -9.76 -13.82 -3.77
C ALA A 109 -9.41 -12.86 -4.93
N GLY A 110 -8.15 -12.49 -5.08
CA GLY A 110 -7.66 -11.69 -6.20
C GLY A 110 -8.07 -10.21 -6.25
N SER A 111 -8.61 -9.68 -5.15
CA SER A 111 -9.01 -8.27 -5.07
C SER A 111 -8.30 -7.54 -3.93
N PRO A 112 -7.06 -7.11 -4.10
CA PRO A 112 -6.37 -6.31 -3.09
C PRO A 112 -7.08 -5.00 -2.80
N ARG A 113 -6.84 -4.43 -1.63
CA ARG A 113 -7.37 -3.13 -1.22
C ARG A 113 -6.83 -2.02 -2.11
N SER A 114 -7.66 -1.02 -2.31
CA SER A 114 -7.33 0.19 -3.06
C SER A 114 -7.98 1.42 -2.44
N VAL A 115 -7.44 2.58 -2.75
CA VAL A 115 -8.05 3.88 -2.47
C VAL A 115 -8.76 4.34 -3.73
N GLY A 116 -10.02 4.72 -3.60
CA GLY A 116 -10.85 5.22 -4.69
C GLY A 116 -10.49 6.63 -5.14
N SER A 117 -11.07 7.05 -6.26
CA SER A 117 -10.89 8.41 -6.79
C SER A 117 -11.40 9.52 -5.85
N ASN A 118 -12.27 9.18 -4.93
CA ASN A 118 -12.78 10.07 -3.88
C ASN A 118 -12.08 9.87 -2.52
N GLY A 119 -10.96 9.14 -2.47
CA GLY A 119 -10.22 8.84 -1.25
C GLY A 119 -10.82 7.73 -0.37
N SER A 120 -11.96 7.12 -0.74
CA SER A 120 -12.58 6.05 0.04
C SER A 120 -11.83 4.73 -0.08
N LEU A 121 -11.90 3.91 0.97
CA LEU A 121 -11.40 2.54 0.93
C LEU A 121 -12.26 1.68 0.00
N GLY A 122 -11.61 0.96 -0.89
CA GLY A 122 -12.21 0.02 -1.80
C GLY A 122 -11.39 -1.24 -1.99
N SER A 123 -11.76 -2.01 -2.99
CA SER A 123 -10.99 -3.13 -3.52
C SER A 123 -11.07 -3.11 -5.04
N SER A 124 -10.01 -3.51 -5.70
CA SER A 124 -9.94 -3.58 -7.16
C SER A 124 -9.34 -4.91 -7.58
N PRO A 125 -9.83 -5.54 -8.66
CA PRO A 125 -9.24 -6.77 -9.16
C PRO A 125 -7.74 -6.64 -9.38
N ALA A 126 -6.96 -7.68 -9.08
CA ALA A 126 -5.52 -7.68 -9.29
C ALA A 126 -5.14 -7.46 -10.76
N SER A 127 -5.99 -7.93 -11.69
CA SER A 127 -5.86 -7.71 -13.13
C SER A 127 -6.25 -6.31 -13.61
N GLY A 128 -6.84 -5.48 -12.74
CA GLY A 128 -7.29 -4.14 -13.10
C GLY A 128 -6.13 -3.13 -13.21
N SER A 129 -6.25 -2.20 -14.15
CA SER A 129 -5.33 -1.07 -14.28
C SER A 129 -5.59 -0.04 -13.19
N VAL A 130 -4.93 -0.22 -12.05
CA VAL A 130 -5.00 0.68 -10.90
C VAL A 130 -3.63 1.32 -10.69
N GLY A 131 -3.60 2.60 -10.33
CA GLY A 131 -2.36 3.31 -10.07
C GLY A 131 -1.55 2.69 -8.92
N VAL A 132 -0.25 2.94 -8.94
CA VAL A 132 0.69 2.57 -7.89
C VAL A 132 1.21 3.85 -7.27
N ALA A 133 1.12 3.96 -5.95
CA ALA A 133 1.68 5.06 -5.17
C ALA A 133 2.77 4.49 -4.24
N PRO A 134 4.00 4.38 -4.72
CA PRO A 134 5.09 3.81 -3.94
C PRO A 134 5.46 4.72 -2.78
N ALA A 135 5.83 4.11 -1.66
CA ALA A 135 6.41 4.77 -0.50
C ALA A 135 7.86 4.34 -0.33
N VAL A 136 8.67 5.24 0.20
CA VAL A 136 10.10 5.05 0.47
C VAL A 136 10.48 5.68 1.80
N VAL A 137 11.58 5.25 2.39
CA VAL A 137 12.22 5.91 3.53
C VAL A 137 13.61 6.39 3.08
N ILE A 138 13.91 7.65 3.33
CA ILE A 138 15.21 8.26 3.08
C ILE A 138 16.01 8.19 4.39
N VAL A 139 17.24 7.69 4.31
CA VAL A 139 18.17 7.55 5.44
C VAL A 139 19.41 8.40 5.28
#